data_5abda4aadda5f8a4f3418a151706f36b
#
_entry.id   5abda4aadda5f8a4f3418a151706f36b
#
_cell.length_a   1.000
_cell.length_b   1.000
_cell.length_c   1.000
_cell.angle_alpha   90.00
_cell.angle_beta   90.00
_cell.angle_gamma   90.00
#
_symmetry.space_group_name_H-M   'P 1'
#
loop_
_entity.id
_entity.type
_entity.pdbx_description
1 polymer ?
#
loop_
_entity_poly.entity_id
_entity_poly.type
_entity_poly.pdbx_seq_one_letter_code
_entity_poly.pdbx_strand_id
1 'polypeptide(L)'
;AIIYAGVRNGIERVSKVMMPILIVLSVIIAVYSVTRPGALAGVKYFLVPNLKNFSWMSVVAAMGQMFYSLSIAMGILITFGSYMKKDTSIEDSTRNVEIFDTAIAIMAGLMIIPAVFAFSGGDPDTLQAGPSLMFITIPKVFANMGFGTVIGILFFLLVLFAALTSSIALTESAVSTFEDELGWGRKKSTVLIGVIMIALGTLSCLGYGPLSSVTILGMQFLDFFDFLTNSVMMPVAAIATCLLVSRVIGVAKIEEEIIHGESRFRRKKIFLVMIQYLCPVFALIILFSSVANAFGWITM
;
A
#
# COMPACT_ATOMS: atom_id res chain seq x y z
N ALA A 1 16.50 5.28 -13.38
CA ALA A 1 17.60 6.20 -12.98
C ALA A 1 17.87 6.14 -11.48
N ILE A 2 16.87 6.33 -10.62
CA ILE A 2 17.01 6.37 -9.13
C ILE A 2 17.61 5.06 -8.60
N ILE A 3 17.02 3.93 -8.97
CA ILE A 3 17.51 2.59 -8.59
C ILE A 3 18.91 2.32 -9.09
N TYR A 4 19.19 2.73 -10.33
CA TYR A 4 20.53 2.60 -10.94
C TYR A 4 21.62 3.37 -10.18
N ALA A 5 21.28 4.52 -9.58
CA ALA A 5 22.17 5.32 -8.75
C ALA A 5 22.46 4.69 -7.37
N GLY A 6 21.73 3.65 -6.99
CA GLY A 6 21.91 2.90 -5.75
C GLY A 6 21.07 3.40 -4.58
N VAL A 7 21.17 2.68 -3.45
CA VAL A 7 20.33 2.94 -2.27
C VAL A 7 20.64 4.31 -1.67
N ARG A 8 21.90 4.60 -1.36
CA ARG A 8 22.31 5.81 -0.64
C ARG A 8 22.19 7.08 -1.48
N ASN A 9 22.67 7.05 -2.73
CA ASN A 9 22.70 8.22 -3.60
C ASN A 9 21.42 8.43 -4.42
N GLY A 10 20.64 7.38 -4.61
CA GLY A 10 19.37 7.38 -5.35
C GLY A 10 18.19 7.41 -4.40
N ILE A 11 17.85 6.25 -3.83
CA ILE A 11 16.60 6.03 -3.09
C ILE A 11 16.52 6.93 -1.85
N GLU A 12 17.52 6.88 -0.98
CA GLU A 12 17.51 7.63 0.28
C GLU A 12 17.44 9.15 0.04
N ARG A 13 18.23 9.65 -0.91
CA ARG A 13 18.26 11.09 -1.23
C ARG A 13 16.94 11.59 -1.79
N VAL A 14 16.32 10.82 -2.67
CA VAL A 14 15.03 11.17 -3.28
C VAL A 14 13.91 11.10 -2.23
N SER A 15 13.87 10.03 -1.42
CA SER A 15 12.86 9.87 -0.37
C SER A 15 12.93 10.97 0.69
N LYS A 16 14.13 11.42 1.08
CA LYS A 16 14.31 12.54 2.03
C LYS A 16 13.67 13.85 1.57
N VAL A 17 13.56 14.07 0.26
CA VAL A 17 12.91 15.26 -0.30
C VAL A 17 11.43 15.02 -0.54
N MET A 18 11.09 13.88 -1.13
CA MET A 18 9.70 13.61 -1.54
C MET A 18 8.76 13.40 -0.36
N MET A 19 9.19 12.70 0.71
CA MET A 19 8.31 12.39 1.84
C MET A 19 7.83 13.64 2.61
N PRO A 20 8.68 14.62 2.99
CA PRO A 20 8.20 15.87 3.59
C PRO A 20 7.24 16.64 2.69
N ILE A 21 7.52 16.73 1.38
CA ILE A 21 6.63 17.40 0.42
C ILE A 21 5.28 16.70 0.39
N LEU A 22 5.26 15.36 0.33
CA LEU A 22 4.03 14.57 0.35
C LEU A 22 3.19 14.85 1.60
N ILE A 23 3.80 14.89 2.79
CA ILE A 23 3.10 15.19 4.04
C ILE A 23 2.50 16.60 4.01
N VAL A 24 3.27 17.60 3.58
CA VAL A 24 2.79 18.99 3.49
C VAL A 24 1.62 19.11 2.50
N LEU A 25 1.72 18.50 1.32
CA LEU A 25 0.64 18.47 0.33
C LEU A 25 -0.61 17.77 0.90
N SER A 26 -0.43 16.65 1.60
CA SER A 26 -1.54 15.93 2.23
C SER A 26 -2.28 16.80 3.24
N VAL A 27 -1.57 17.53 4.09
CA VAL A 27 -2.16 18.44 5.07
C VAL A 27 -2.93 19.58 4.39
N ILE A 28 -2.32 20.22 3.38
CA ILE A 28 -2.97 21.32 2.65
C ILE A 28 -4.28 20.86 2.02
N ILE A 29 -4.27 19.72 1.33
CA ILE A 29 -5.45 19.20 0.64
C ILE A 29 -6.51 18.73 1.64
N ALA A 30 -6.12 18.06 2.73
CA ALA A 30 -7.05 17.63 3.76
C ALA A 30 -7.76 18.84 4.43
N VAL A 31 -7.02 19.86 4.79
CA VAL A 31 -7.59 21.11 5.35
C VAL A 31 -8.54 21.76 4.34
N TYR A 32 -8.13 21.85 3.08
CA TYR A 32 -8.99 22.38 2.03
C TYR A 32 -10.29 21.58 1.90
N SER A 33 -10.22 20.24 1.83
CA SER A 33 -11.38 19.37 1.66
C SER A 33 -12.36 19.46 2.82
N VAL A 34 -11.86 19.42 4.05
CA VAL A 34 -12.69 19.48 5.29
C VAL A 34 -13.37 20.85 5.46
N THR A 35 -12.77 21.92 4.96
CA THR A 35 -13.33 23.30 5.08
C THR A 35 -14.38 23.64 4.02
N ARG A 36 -14.72 22.72 3.11
CA ARG A 36 -15.75 22.99 2.08
C ARG A 36 -17.18 22.92 2.67
N PRO A 37 -18.10 23.72 2.13
CA PRO A 37 -19.52 23.61 2.48
C PRO A 37 -20.02 22.17 2.20
N GLY A 38 -20.70 21.55 3.16
CA GLY A 38 -21.17 20.17 3.02
C GLY A 38 -20.15 19.09 3.39
N ALA A 39 -18.87 19.41 3.53
CA ALA A 39 -17.81 18.45 3.83
C ALA A 39 -17.97 17.76 5.21
N LEU A 40 -18.63 18.40 6.16
CA LEU A 40 -18.82 17.86 7.51
C LEU A 40 -19.57 16.53 7.52
N ALA A 41 -20.51 16.34 6.60
CA ALA A 41 -21.19 15.05 6.43
C ALA A 41 -20.22 13.93 6.07
N GLY A 42 -19.25 14.20 5.17
CA GLY A 42 -18.21 13.27 4.79
C GLY A 42 -17.21 13.00 5.93
N VAL A 43 -16.83 14.01 6.68
CA VAL A 43 -16.00 13.83 7.90
C VAL A 43 -16.69 12.92 8.90
N LYS A 44 -17.98 13.17 9.16
CA LYS A 44 -18.79 12.31 10.05
C LYS A 44 -18.92 10.90 9.53
N TYR A 45 -19.19 10.73 8.24
CA TYR A 45 -19.25 9.43 7.58
C TYR A 45 -17.94 8.63 7.74
N PHE A 46 -16.82 9.29 7.59
CA PHE A 46 -15.49 8.65 7.67
C PHE A 46 -15.08 8.30 9.11
N LEU A 47 -15.29 9.23 10.06
CA LEU A 47 -14.74 9.07 11.42
C LEU A 47 -15.72 8.42 12.40
N VAL A 48 -17.03 8.46 12.13
CA VAL A 48 -18.04 7.90 13.04
C VAL A 48 -18.49 6.52 12.55
N PRO A 49 -18.17 5.46 13.29
CA PRO A 49 -18.55 4.11 12.90
C PRO A 49 -20.08 3.93 12.89
N ASN A 50 -20.60 3.37 11.80
CA ASN A 50 -21.99 3.00 11.67
C ASN A 50 -22.17 1.50 11.96
N LEU A 51 -22.50 1.18 13.22
CA LEU A 51 -22.67 -0.20 13.66
C LEU A 51 -23.80 -0.95 12.96
N LYS A 52 -24.77 -0.25 12.32
CA LYS A 52 -25.84 -0.90 11.56
C LYS A 52 -25.33 -1.55 10.28
N ASN A 53 -24.25 -1.02 9.70
CA ASN A 53 -23.65 -1.54 8.48
C ASN A 53 -22.43 -2.43 8.78
N PHE A 54 -22.19 -2.77 10.05
CA PHE A 54 -21.10 -3.65 10.42
C PHE A 54 -21.30 -5.05 9.85
N SER A 55 -20.27 -5.57 9.20
CA SER A 55 -20.22 -6.91 8.65
C SER A 55 -18.87 -7.56 8.96
N TRP A 56 -18.84 -8.86 9.18
CA TRP A 56 -17.56 -9.59 9.26
C TRP A 56 -16.75 -9.46 7.98
N MET A 57 -17.42 -9.28 6.84
CA MET A 57 -16.76 -9.02 5.56
C MET A 57 -16.01 -7.67 5.56
N SER A 58 -16.56 -6.65 6.23
CA SER A 58 -15.86 -5.36 6.42
C SER A 58 -14.56 -5.54 7.22
N VAL A 59 -14.53 -6.45 8.18
CA VAL A 59 -13.30 -6.78 8.93
C VAL A 59 -12.27 -7.45 8.02
N VAL A 60 -12.70 -8.41 7.19
CA VAL A 60 -11.81 -9.10 6.24
C VAL A 60 -11.24 -8.12 5.20
N ALA A 61 -12.08 -7.25 4.65
CA ALA A 61 -11.66 -6.21 3.71
C ALA A 61 -10.65 -5.23 4.35
N ALA A 62 -10.91 -4.80 5.59
CA ALA A 62 -9.98 -3.94 6.33
C ALA A 62 -8.64 -4.63 6.62
N MET A 63 -8.65 -5.92 6.95
CA MET A 63 -7.44 -6.73 7.12
C MET A 63 -6.64 -6.83 5.82
N GLY A 64 -7.31 -7.07 4.69
CA GLY A 64 -6.69 -7.11 3.37
C GLY A 64 -6.05 -5.77 3.00
N GLN A 65 -6.74 -4.67 3.25
CA GLN A 65 -6.22 -3.32 3.01
C GLN A 65 -5.00 -3.01 3.90
N MET A 66 -5.05 -3.33 5.18
CA MET A 66 -3.92 -3.16 6.10
C MET A 66 -2.70 -3.97 5.66
N PHE A 67 -2.93 -5.19 5.22
CA PHE A 67 -1.89 -6.11 4.73
C PHE A 67 -1.16 -5.52 3.52
N TYR A 68 -1.91 -4.93 2.61
CA TYR A 68 -1.39 -4.24 1.43
C TYR A 68 -0.67 -2.93 1.80
N SER A 69 -1.29 -2.08 2.61
CA SER A 69 -0.78 -0.76 2.99
C SER A 69 0.57 -0.83 3.70
N LEU A 70 0.71 -1.77 4.64
CA LEU A 70 1.95 -2.02 5.37
C LEU A 70 3.01 -2.79 4.55
N SER A 71 2.75 -3.07 3.26
CA SER A 71 3.65 -3.81 2.37
C SER A 71 4.07 -5.19 2.92
N ILE A 72 3.17 -5.87 3.64
CA ILE A 72 3.44 -7.18 4.23
C ILE A 72 3.57 -8.23 3.12
N ALA A 73 4.59 -9.04 3.18
CA ALA A 73 4.92 -10.11 2.21
C ALA A 73 5.24 -9.65 0.76
N MET A 74 5.45 -8.35 0.54
CA MET A 74 5.93 -7.81 -0.76
C MET A 74 7.46 -7.86 -0.93
N GLY A 75 8.20 -8.37 0.05
CA GLY A 75 9.67 -8.33 0.05
C GLY A 75 10.27 -6.98 0.45
N ILE A 76 9.52 -5.88 0.36
CA ILE A 76 10.01 -4.52 0.63
C ILE A 76 10.60 -4.40 2.03
N LEU A 77 9.87 -4.83 3.06
CA LEU A 77 10.33 -4.73 4.45
C LEU A 77 11.56 -5.58 4.72
N ILE A 78 11.69 -6.75 4.05
CA ILE A 78 12.87 -7.60 4.14
C ILE A 78 14.07 -6.91 3.50
N THR A 79 13.91 -6.39 2.28
CA THR A 79 14.96 -5.68 1.55
C THR A 79 15.45 -4.44 2.30
N PHE A 80 14.54 -3.56 2.73
CA PHE A 80 14.94 -2.37 3.48
C PHE A 80 15.45 -2.69 4.88
N GLY A 81 14.93 -3.74 5.52
CA GLY A 81 15.45 -4.27 6.77
C GLY A 81 16.91 -4.71 6.66
N SER A 82 17.29 -5.35 5.55
CA SER A 82 18.69 -5.78 5.31
C SER A 82 19.66 -4.60 5.13
N TYR A 83 19.17 -3.41 4.82
CA TYR A 83 19.99 -2.18 4.70
C TYR A 83 20.13 -1.42 6.02
N MET A 84 19.39 -1.82 7.05
CA MET A 84 19.47 -1.17 8.36
C MET A 84 20.81 -1.43 9.04
N LYS A 85 21.24 -0.47 9.85
CA LYS A 85 22.42 -0.64 10.68
C LYS A 85 22.10 -1.55 11.86
N LYS A 86 23.10 -2.28 12.34
CA LYS A 86 22.94 -3.24 13.45
C LYS A 86 22.52 -2.60 14.78
N ASP A 87 22.80 -1.32 14.98
CA ASP A 87 22.42 -0.53 16.16
C ASP A 87 21.01 0.09 16.07
N THR A 88 20.31 -0.13 14.95
CA THR A 88 18.96 0.42 14.75
C THR A 88 17.92 -0.49 15.39
N SER A 89 17.08 0.07 16.27
CA SER A 89 15.96 -0.63 16.90
C SER A 89 14.93 -1.09 15.86
N ILE A 90 14.72 -2.39 15.75
CA ILE A 90 13.71 -2.99 14.87
C ILE A 90 12.30 -2.68 15.38
N GLU A 91 12.07 -2.77 16.69
CA GLU A 91 10.76 -2.54 17.31
C GLU A 91 10.30 -1.09 17.15
N ASP A 92 11.20 -0.11 17.39
CA ASP A 92 10.88 1.30 17.20
C ASP A 92 10.70 1.66 15.73
N SER A 93 11.47 1.06 14.82
CA SER A 93 11.30 1.25 13.37
C SER A 93 9.96 0.73 12.91
N THR A 94 9.55 -0.47 13.33
CA THR A 94 8.25 -1.05 13.02
C THR A 94 7.10 -0.19 13.55
N ARG A 95 7.22 0.27 14.80
CA ARG A 95 6.23 1.18 15.40
C ARG A 95 6.08 2.49 14.63
N ASN A 96 7.19 3.05 14.16
CA ASN A 96 7.13 4.27 13.33
C ASN A 96 6.41 4.01 12.01
N VAL A 97 6.66 2.87 11.34
CA VAL A 97 5.92 2.48 10.14
C VAL A 97 4.41 2.39 10.42
N GLU A 98 4.00 1.70 11.51
CA GLU A 98 2.59 1.60 11.91
C GLU A 98 1.93 2.97 12.11
N ILE A 99 2.61 3.88 12.82
CA ILE A 99 2.09 5.23 13.13
C ILE A 99 1.97 6.07 11.86
N PHE A 100 3.02 6.11 11.03
CA PHE A 100 3.01 6.92 9.82
C PHE A 100 2.03 6.39 8.78
N ASP A 101 1.95 5.08 8.58
CA ASP A 101 0.97 4.48 7.67
C ASP A 101 -0.47 4.84 8.08
N THR A 102 -0.81 4.63 9.36
CA THR A 102 -2.14 4.98 9.89
C THR A 102 -2.44 6.48 9.75
N ALA A 103 -1.49 7.35 10.08
CA ALA A 103 -1.68 8.80 9.98
C ALA A 103 -1.92 9.24 8.53
N ILE A 104 -1.14 8.74 7.57
CA ILE A 104 -1.31 9.04 6.15
C ILE A 104 -2.63 8.46 5.62
N ALA A 105 -3.03 7.25 6.02
CA ALA A 105 -4.30 6.66 5.63
C ALA A 105 -5.51 7.51 6.11
N ILE A 106 -5.47 7.99 7.36
CA ILE A 106 -6.49 8.91 7.88
C ILE A 106 -6.50 10.23 7.10
N MET A 107 -5.33 10.80 6.82
CA MET A 107 -5.24 12.03 6.02
C MET A 107 -5.79 11.81 4.60
N ALA A 108 -5.48 10.70 3.95
CA ALA A 108 -6.01 10.37 2.63
C ALA A 108 -7.54 10.27 2.64
N GLY A 109 -8.13 9.63 3.65
CA GLY A 109 -9.57 9.62 3.86
C GLY A 109 -10.16 11.03 4.02
N LEU A 110 -9.51 11.90 4.80
CA LEU A 110 -9.93 13.29 4.99
C LEU A 110 -9.72 14.19 3.76
N MET A 111 -8.82 13.82 2.85
CA MET A 111 -8.66 14.52 1.58
C MET A 111 -9.80 14.19 0.60
N ILE A 112 -10.18 12.92 0.52
CA ILE A 112 -11.05 12.41 -0.54
C ILE A 112 -12.52 12.44 -0.12
N ILE A 113 -12.87 11.83 1.01
CA ILE A 113 -14.26 11.61 1.39
C ILE A 113 -15.02 12.93 1.62
N PRO A 114 -14.52 13.90 2.39
CA PRO A 114 -15.21 15.18 2.56
C PRO A 114 -15.38 15.96 1.26
N ALA A 115 -14.39 15.89 0.35
CA ALA A 115 -14.49 16.56 -0.95
C ALA A 115 -15.59 15.95 -1.83
N VAL A 116 -15.69 14.62 -1.88
CA VAL A 116 -16.74 13.92 -2.63
C VAL A 116 -18.13 14.23 -2.04
N PHE A 117 -18.27 14.19 -0.72
CA PHE A 117 -19.53 14.53 -0.05
C PHE A 117 -19.97 15.98 -0.27
N ALA A 118 -19.02 16.92 -0.24
CA ALA A 118 -19.30 18.32 -0.55
C ALA A 118 -19.80 18.52 -2.00
N PHE A 119 -19.30 17.72 -2.94
CA PHE A 119 -19.70 17.73 -4.33
C PHE A 119 -21.03 17.03 -4.58
N SER A 120 -21.25 15.86 -3.97
CA SER A 120 -22.45 15.03 -4.18
C SER A 120 -23.67 15.46 -3.38
N GLY A 121 -23.56 16.47 -2.52
CA GLY A 121 -24.64 16.84 -1.61
C GLY A 121 -24.86 15.85 -0.47
N GLY A 122 -23.87 15.00 -0.20
CA GLY A 122 -23.91 14.03 0.92
C GLY A 122 -24.31 12.61 0.52
N ASP A 123 -24.32 12.29 -0.77
CA ASP A 123 -24.65 10.95 -1.27
C ASP A 123 -23.41 10.00 -1.20
N PRO A 124 -23.45 8.95 -0.32
CA PRO A 124 -22.37 7.96 -0.22
C PRO A 124 -22.18 7.13 -1.49
N ASP A 125 -23.19 6.93 -2.31
CA ASP A 125 -23.14 6.07 -3.51
C ASP A 125 -22.25 6.67 -4.61
N THR A 126 -21.87 7.95 -4.48
CA THR A 126 -20.89 8.60 -5.36
C THR A 126 -19.45 8.23 -5.03
N LEU A 127 -19.20 7.62 -3.87
CA LEU A 127 -17.89 7.09 -3.49
C LEU A 127 -17.64 5.80 -4.26
N GLN A 128 -16.97 5.94 -5.40
CA GLN A 128 -16.47 4.79 -6.13
C GLN A 128 -15.14 4.30 -5.55
N ALA A 129 -14.69 3.12 -5.98
CA ALA A 129 -13.40 2.57 -5.60
C ALA A 129 -12.44 2.55 -6.80
N GLY A 130 -11.14 2.39 -6.50
CA GLY A 130 -10.11 2.17 -7.50
C GLY A 130 -9.81 3.35 -8.42
N PRO A 131 -9.31 3.09 -9.64
CA PRO A 131 -8.89 4.11 -10.59
C PRO A 131 -9.99 5.09 -10.98
N SER A 132 -11.25 4.64 -11.01
CA SER A 132 -12.40 5.49 -11.34
C SER A 132 -12.61 6.63 -10.34
N LEU A 133 -12.43 6.37 -9.04
CA LEU A 133 -12.46 7.42 -8.02
C LEU A 133 -11.36 8.46 -8.28
N MET A 134 -10.14 8.00 -8.50
CA MET A 134 -8.97 8.86 -8.61
C MET A 134 -8.95 9.70 -9.89
N PHE A 135 -9.27 9.09 -11.03
CA PHE A 135 -9.06 9.73 -12.35
C PHE A 135 -10.35 10.22 -13.03
N ILE A 136 -11.53 9.85 -12.51
CA ILE A 136 -12.81 10.32 -13.06
C ILE A 136 -13.54 11.20 -12.05
N THR A 137 -13.75 10.67 -10.83
CA THR A 137 -14.57 11.38 -9.82
C THR A 137 -13.85 12.57 -9.24
N ILE A 138 -12.63 12.42 -8.77
CA ILE A 138 -11.85 13.49 -8.12
C ILE A 138 -11.60 14.71 -9.04
N PRO A 139 -11.23 14.56 -10.33
CA PRO A 139 -11.15 15.71 -11.23
C PRO A 139 -12.47 16.48 -11.37
N LYS A 140 -13.61 15.77 -11.45
CA LYS A 140 -14.95 16.40 -11.52
C LYS A 140 -15.27 17.16 -10.23
N VAL A 141 -14.93 16.58 -9.08
CA VAL A 141 -15.10 17.20 -7.75
C VAL A 141 -14.33 18.52 -7.72
N PHE A 142 -13.03 18.49 -8.01
CA PHE A 142 -12.21 19.71 -7.99
C PHE A 142 -12.62 20.74 -9.02
N ALA A 143 -13.01 20.33 -10.23
CA ALA A 143 -13.47 21.26 -11.25
C ALA A 143 -14.70 22.11 -10.81
N ASN A 144 -15.49 21.61 -9.89
CA ASN A 144 -16.68 22.29 -9.35
C ASN A 144 -16.43 23.01 -8.00
N MET A 145 -15.19 23.04 -7.51
CA MET A 145 -14.81 23.68 -6.26
C MET A 145 -14.02 24.96 -6.50
N GLY A 146 -14.20 25.98 -5.65
CA GLY A 146 -13.37 27.20 -5.68
C GLY A 146 -11.88 26.85 -5.52
N PHE A 147 -11.01 27.45 -6.33
CA PHE A 147 -9.58 27.10 -6.45
C PHE A 147 -9.29 25.65 -6.86
N GLY A 148 -10.29 24.93 -7.38
CA GLY A 148 -10.19 23.51 -7.67
C GLY A 148 -9.06 23.14 -8.64
N THR A 149 -8.74 24.00 -9.62
CA THR A 149 -7.59 23.77 -10.51
C THR A 149 -6.26 23.69 -9.75
N VAL A 150 -6.02 24.61 -8.82
CA VAL A 150 -4.78 24.63 -8.02
C VAL A 150 -4.72 23.41 -7.11
N ILE A 151 -5.81 23.12 -6.41
CA ILE A 151 -5.90 21.95 -5.53
C ILE A 151 -5.77 20.64 -6.33
N GLY A 152 -6.37 20.58 -7.52
CA GLY A 152 -6.23 19.43 -8.41
C GLY A 152 -4.77 19.20 -8.83
N ILE A 153 -4.05 20.25 -9.19
CA ILE A 153 -2.60 20.16 -9.50
C ILE A 153 -1.82 19.63 -8.28
N LEU A 154 -2.05 20.19 -7.10
CA LEU A 154 -1.38 19.76 -5.87
C LEU A 154 -1.74 18.31 -5.53
N PHE A 155 -2.99 17.90 -5.71
CA PHE A 155 -3.44 16.53 -5.47
C PHE A 155 -2.76 15.54 -6.42
N PHE A 156 -2.73 15.80 -7.73
CA PHE A 156 -2.08 14.91 -8.68
C PHE A 156 -0.56 14.91 -8.54
N LEU A 157 0.05 16.00 -8.10
CA LEU A 157 1.46 16.03 -7.73
C LEU A 157 1.75 15.14 -6.51
N LEU A 158 0.87 15.18 -5.50
CA LEU A 158 0.92 14.28 -4.35
C LEU A 158 0.79 12.81 -4.78
N VAL A 159 -0.19 12.48 -5.61
CA VAL A 159 -0.40 11.14 -6.15
C VAL A 159 0.83 10.67 -6.93
N LEU A 160 1.42 11.54 -7.75
CA LEU A 160 2.65 11.22 -8.48
C LEU A 160 3.81 10.88 -7.53
N PHE A 161 4.01 11.66 -6.48
CA PHE A 161 5.08 11.40 -5.51
C PHE A 161 4.82 10.12 -4.71
N ALA A 162 3.58 9.87 -4.30
CA ALA A 162 3.21 8.63 -3.62
C ALA A 162 3.44 7.40 -4.51
N ALA A 163 3.04 7.47 -5.78
CA ALA A 163 3.26 6.40 -6.75
C ALA A 163 4.76 6.17 -7.02
N LEU A 164 5.56 7.23 -7.17
CA LEU A 164 7.00 7.13 -7.40
C LEU A 164 7.72 6.49 -6.22
N THR A 165 7.42 6.88 -4.98
CA THR A 165 8.06 6.29 -3.80
C THR A 165 7.76 4.81 -3.66
N SER A 166 6.51 4.39 -3.89
CA SER A 166 6.11 2.99 -3.88
C SER A 166 6.76 2.18 -5.02
N SER A 167 6.78 2.75 -6.23
CA SER A 167 7.43 2.13 -7.39
C SER A 167 8.93 1.93 -7.16
N ILE A 168 9.62 2.90 -6.54
CA ILE A 168 11.03 2.78 -6.17
C ILE A 168 11.23 1.63 -5.20
N ALA A 169 10.40 1.51 -4.16
CA ALA A 169 10.53 0.48 -3.14
C ALA A 169 10.30 -0.93 -3.71
N LEU A 170 9.25 -1.11 -4.53
CA LEU A 170 8.97 -2.39 -5.20
C LEU A 170 10.08 -2.78 -6.18
N THR A 171 10.57 -1.83 -6.97
CA THR A 171 11.66 -2.07 -7.92
C THR A 171 12.94 -2.44 -7.21
N GLU A 172 13.28 -1.77 -6.09
CA GLU A 172 14.46 -2.10 -5.30
C GLU A 172 14.38 -3.51 -4.73
N SER A 173 13.22 -3.91 -4.21
CA SER A 173 13.00 -5.27 -3.71
C SER A 173 13.24 -6.32 -4.79
N ALA A 174 12.72 -6.10 -6.01
CA ALA A 174 12.95 -7.00 -7.13
C ALA A 174 14.42 -7.01 -7.58
N VAL A 175 15.05 -5.84 -7.71
CA VAL A 175 16.47 -5.73 -8.13
C VAL A 175 17.38 -6.41 -7.12
N SER A 176 17.21 -6.16 -5.83
CA SER A 176 17.98 -6.80 -4.75
C SER A 176 17.85 -8.32 -4.78
N THR A 177 16.64 -8.85 -4.99
CA THR A 177 16.43 -10.30 -5.11
C THR A 177 17.22 -10.89 -6.28
N PHE A 178 17.25 -10.24 -7.44
CA PHE A 178 18.03 -10.70 -8.59
C PHE A 178 19.54 -10.55 -8.39
N GLU A 179 19.99 -9.54 -7.62
CA GLU A 179 21.39 -9.40 -7.24
C GLU A 179 21.83 -10.56 -6.32
N ASP A 180 21.02 -10.87 -5.31
CA ASP A 180 21.34 -11.87 -4.29
C ASP A 180 21.24 -13.31 -4.81
N GLU A 181 20.15 -13.64 -5.52
CA GLU A 181 19.88 -15.01 -5.97
C GLU A 181 20.67 -15.42 -7.23
N LEU A 182 20.85 -14.49 -8.16
CA LEU A 182 21.52 -14.78 -9.43
C LEU A 182 22.97 -14.27 -9.52
N GLY A 183 23.43 -13.54 -8.49
CA GLY A 183 24.75 -12.93 -8.47
C GLY A 183 24.93 -11.89 -9.58
N TRP A 184 23.85 -11.25 -10.03
CA TRP A 184 23.92 -10.26 -11.11
C TRP A 184 24.32 -8.90 -10.58
N GLY A 185 25.07 -8.15 -11.39
CA GLY A 185 25.36 -6.77 -11.03
C GLY A 185 24.13 -5.87 -11.11
N ARG A 186 24.06 -4.87 -10.23
CA ARG A 186 22.94 -3.92 -10.09
C ARG A 186 22.43 -3.33 -11.42
N LYS A 187 23.33 -2.97 -12.32
CA LYS A 187 22.98 -2.41 -13.63
C LYS A 187 22.12 -3.38 -14.46
N LYS A 188 22.55 -4.65 -14.52
CA LYS A 188 21.86 -5.70 -15.29
C LYS A 188 20.48 -5.99 -14.68
N SER A 189 20.42 -6.17 -13.36
CA SER A 189 19.17 -6.41 -12.65
C SER A 189 18.18 -5.24 -12.79
N THR A 190 18.65 -3.99 -12.65
CA THR A 190 17.82 -2.80 -12.84
C THR A 190 17.25 -2.68 -14.26
N VAL A 191 18.06 -2.96 -15.29
CA VAL A 191 17.58 -2.91 -16.68
C VAL A 191 16.54 -3.98 -16.95
N LEU A 192 16.77 -5.23 -16.52
CA LEU A 192 15.80 -6.30 -16.70
C LEU A 192 14.47 -5.99 -16.02
N ILE A 193 14.52 -5.62 -14.73
CA ILE A 193 13.30 -5.26 -13.98
C ILE A 193 12.60 -4.07 -14.63
N GLY A 194 13.35 -3.06 -15.08
CA GLY A 194 12.80 -1.92 -15.81
C GLY A 194 12.05 -2.33 -17.10
N VAL A 195 12.59 -3.26 -17.87
CA VAL A 195 11.93 -3.79 -19.07
C VAL A 195 10.64 -4.52 -18.71
N ILE A 196 10.67 -5.38 -17.68
CA ILE A 196 9.48 -6.09 -17.18
C ILE A 196 8.41 -5.10 -16.74
N MET A 197 8.78 -4.08 -15.94
CA MET A 197 7.85 -3.05 -15.47
C MET A 197 7.21 -2.27 -16.62
N ILE A 198 7.99 -1.90 -17.65
CA ILE A 198 7.46 -1.20 -18.82
C ILE A 198 6.50 -2.11 -19.57
N ALA A 199 6.84 -3.36 -19.80
CA ALA A 199 6.00 -4.31 -20.52
C ALA A 199 4.65 -4.53 -19.79
N LEU A 200 4.69 -4.90 -18.51
CA LEU A 200 3.48 -5.17 -17.73
C LEU A 200 2.66 -3.88 -17.46
N GLY A 201 3.34 -2.75 -17.21
CA GLY A 201 2.69 -1.46 -17.03
C GLY A 201 2.01 -0.97 -18.32
N THR A 202 2.61 -1.21 -19.49
CA THR A 202 1.99 -0.89 -20.78
C THR A 202 0.72 -1.72 -21.00
N LEU A 203 0.75 -3.02 -20.70
CA LEU A 203 -0.44 -3.88 -20.78
C LEU A 203 -1.55 -3.36 -19.84
N SER A 204 -1.20 -3.00 -18.61
CA SER A 204 -2.14 -2.44 -17.64
C SER A 204 -2.78 -1.13 -18.13
N CYS A 205 -1.98 -0.22 -18.72
CA CYS A 205 -2.50 1.03 -19.29
C CYS A 205 -3.40 0.78 -20.50
N LEU A 206 -3.00 -0.09 -21.42
CA LEU A 206 -3.76 -0.40 -22.63
C LEU A 206 -5.08 -1.13 -22.31
N GLY A 207 -5.16 -1.84 -21.19
CA GLY A 207 -6.38 -2.50 -20.71
C GLY A 207 -7.54 -1.52 -20.46
N TYR A 208 -7.28 -0.24 -20.13
CA TYR A 208 -8.31 0.79 -20.01
C TYR A 208 -8.59 1.55 -21.31
N GLY A 209 -7.98 1.16 -22.41
CA GLY A 209 -8.10 1.80 -23.72
C GLY A 209 -8.26 0.79 -24.85
N PRO A 210 -7.30 0.71 -25.78
CA PRO A 210 -7.41 -0.14 -26.98
C PRO A 210 -7.62 -1.63 -26.70
N LEU A 211 -7.14 -2.14 -25.57
CA LEU A 211 -7.26 -3.54 -25.16
C LEU A 211 -8.36 -3.79 -24.12
N SER A 212 -9.31 -2.87 -23.95
CA SER A 212 -10.38 -3.00 -22.94
C SER A 212 -11.31 -4.20 -23.18
N SER A 213 -11.37 -4.72 -24.40
CA SER A 213 -12.11 -5.94 -24.75
C SER A 213 -11.35 -7.23 -24.44
N VAL A 214 -10.05 -7.15 -24.19
CA VAL A 214 -9.21 -8.32 -23.87
C VAL A 214 -9.17 -8.51 -22.36
N THR A 215 -9.77 -9.59 -21.89
CA THR A 215 -9.83 -9.90 -20.46
C THR A 215 -9.22 -11.27 -20.16
N ILE A 216 -8.64 -11.41 -18.96
CA ILE A 216 -8.14 -12.67 -18.42
C ILE A 216 -9.01 -13.04 -17.22
N LEU A 217 -9.64 -14.20 -17.24
CA LEU A 217 -10.63 -14.61 -16.23
C LEU A 217 -11.78 -13.59 -16.02
N GLY A 218 -12.15 -12.86 -17.09
CA GLY A 218 -13.15 -11.81 -17.02
C GLY A 218 -12.66 -10.47 -16.44
N MET A 219 -11.39 -10.36 -16.06
CA MET A 219 -10.77 -9.17 -15.51
C MET A 219 -9.89 -8.45 -16.55
N GLN A 220 -9.80 -7.14 -16.47
CA GLN A 220 -8.83 -6.38 -17.24
C GLN A 220 -7.41 -6.64 -16.74
N PHE A 221 -6.38 -6.28 -17.52
CA PHE A 221 -4.99 -6.57 -17.18
C PHE A 221 -4.57 -6.08 -15.80
N LEU A 222 -4.90 -4.84 -15.43
CA LEU A 222 -4.56 -4.30 -14.12
C LEU A 222 -5.24 -5.10 -13.01
N ASP A 223 -6.54 -5.37 -13.15
CA ASP A 223 -7.33 -6.09 -12.15
C ASP A 223 -6.85 -7.54 -12.01
N PHE A 224 -6.47 -8.18 -13.13
CA PHE A 224 -5.89 -9.51 -13.12
C PHE A 224 -4.52 -9.55 -12.43
N PHE A 225 -3.64 -8.58 -12.71
CA PHE A 225 -2.33 -8.52 -12.05
C PHE A 225 -2.49 -8.21 -10.55
N ASP A 226 -3.42 -7.33 -10.19
CA ASP A 226 -3.77 -7.04 -8.80
C ASP A 226 -4.29 -8.29 -8.09
N PHE A 227 -5.25 -9.00 -8.69
CA PHE A 227 -5.76 -10.25 -8.17
C PHE A 227 -4.64 -11.28 -7.96
N LEU A 228 -3.79 -11.48 -8.98
CA LEU A 228 -2.71 -12.47 -8.90
C LEU A 228 -1.71 -12.12 -7.80
N THR A 229 -1.26 -10.86 -7.72
CA THR A 229 -0.25 -10.43 -6.76
C THR A 229 -0.81 -10.26 -5.36
N ASN A 230 -1.86 -9.46 -5.21
CA ASN A 230 -2.35 -9.07 -3.89
C ASN A 230 -3.31 -10.09 -3.27
N SER A 231 -4.17 -10.70 -4.10
CA SER A 231 -5.15 -11.65 -3.57
C SER A 231 -4.61 -13.07 -3.43
N VAL A 232 -3.60 -13.46 -4.21
CA VAL A 232 -3.07 -14.83 -4.21
C VAL A 232 -1.62 -14.88 -3.69
N MET A 233 -0.68 -14.20 -4.37
CA MET A 233 0.75 -14.37 -4.09
C MET A 233 1.14 -13.81 -2.71
N MET A 234 0.65 -12.66 -2.34
CA MET A 234 0.99 -12.05 -1.05
C MET A 234 0.53 -12.86 0.16
N PRO A 235 -0.74 -13.32 0.27
CA PRO A 235 -1.13 -14.18 1.37
C PRO A 235 -0.35 -15.50 1.44
N VAL A 236 -0.05 -16.10 0.28
CA VAL A 236 0.79 -17.31 0.22
C VAL A 236 2.20 -17.02 0.73
N ALA A 237 2.81 -15.91 0.30
CA ALA A 237 4.13 -15.49 0.78
C ALA A 237 4.14 -15.17 2.27
N ALA A 238 3.05 -14.58 2.80
CA ALA A 238 2.92 -14.33 4.23
C ALA A 238 2.87 -15.62 5.05
N ILE A 239 2.07 -16.60 4.60
CA ILE A 239 2.01 -17.91 5.26
C ILE A 239 3.39 -18.59 5.22
N ALA A 240 4.05 -18.58 4.07
CA ALA A 240 5.40 -19.12 3.92
C ALA A 240 6.41 -18.43 4.86
N THR A 241 6.35 -17.10 4.97
CA THR A 241 7.19 -16.32 5.88
C THR A 241 6.91 -16.67 7.34
N CYS A 242 5.65 -16.79 7.73
CA CYS A 242 5.27 -17.21 9.09
C CYS A 242 5.81 -18.62 9.41
N LEU A 243 5.72 -19.56 8.48
CA LEU A 243 6.26 -20.91 8.64
C LEU A 243 7.79 -20.89 8.70
N LEU A 244 8.44 -20.13 7.82
CA LEU A 244 9.89 -19.96 7.81
C LEU A 244 10.39 -19.44 9.17
N VAL A 245 9.81 -18.35 9.66
CA VAL A 245 10.19 -17.73 10.94
C VAL A 245 9.90 -18.65 12.13
N SER A 246 8.72 -19.30 12.16
CA SER A 246 8.30 -20.08 13.32
C SER A 246 8.91 -21.48 13.39
N ARG A 247 9.22 -22.11 12.24
CA ARG A 247 9.62 -23.51 12.15
C ARG A 247 11.07 -23.72 11.69
N VAL A 248 11.59 -22.88 10.81
CA VAL A 248 12.93 -23.05 10.20
C VAL A 248 13.96 -22.18 10.89
N ILE A 249 13.78 -20.87 10.93
CA ILE A 249 14.70 -19.93 11.57
C ILE A 249 14.66 -20.08 13.09
N GLY A 250 13.45 -20.19 13.61
CA GLY A 250 13.17 -20.23 15.05
C GLY A 250 13.07 -18.82 15.65
N VAL A 251 12.08 -18.66 16.53
CA VAL A 251 11.77 -17.36 17.17
C VAL A 251 12.93 -16.85 18.01
N ALA A 252 13.76 -17.76 18.59
CA ALA A 252 14.91 -17.38 19.40
C ALA A 252 15.94 -16.55 18.62
N LYS A 253 16.20 -16.88 17.35
CA LYS A 253 17.12 -16.09 16.50
C LYS A 253 16.56 -14.71 16.17
N ILE A 254 15.25 -14.62 15.94
CA ILE A 254 14.59 -13.32 15.69
C ILE A 254 14.65 -12.46 16.96
N GLU A 255 14.44 -13.05 18.13
CA GLU A 255 14.57 -12.35 19.40
C GLU A 255 16.00 -11.83 19.62
N GLU A 256 17.01 -12.65 19.33
CA GLU A 256 18.41 -12.26 19.42
C GLU A 256 18.73 -11.06 18.53
N GLU A 257 18.22 -11.04 17.29
CA GLU A 257 18.39 -9.93 16.36
C GLU A 257 17.69 -8.65 16.84
N ILE A 258 16.48 -8.77 17.38
CA ILE A 258 15.74 -7.61 17.92
C ILE A 258 16.47 -7.01 19.13
N ILE A 259 16.96 -7.86 20.05
CA ILE A 259 17.67 -7.42 21.26
C ILE A 259 19.04 -6.81 20.92
N HIS A 260 19.62 -7.11 19.75
CA HIS A 260 20.90 -6.53 19.36
C HIS A 260 20.87 -4.98 19.28
N GLY A 261 19.71 -4.39 18.86
CA GLY A 261 19.47 -2.95 18.85
C GLY A 261 18.74 -2.40 20.08
N GLU A 262 18.34 -3.25 21.03
CA GLU A 262 17.47 -2.87 22.17
C GLU A 262 17.84 -3.63 23.45
N SER A 263 17.45 -3.07 24.61
CA SER A 263 17.66 -3.72 25.91
C SER A 263 16.74 -4.91 26.17
N ARG A 264 15.60 -4.99 25.50
CA ARG A 264 14.61 -6.08 25.62
C ARG A 264 13.59 -6.04 24.48
N PHE A 265 13.03 -7.21 24.12
CA PHE A 265 11.90 -7.33 23.20
C PHE A 265 10.57 -7.09 23.95
N ARG A 266 10.01 -5.87 23.87
CA ARG A 266 8.81 -5.45 24.61
C ARG A 266 7.55 -6.18 24.16
N ARG A 267 7.38 -6.38 22.85
CA ARG A 267 6.19 -6.98 22.22
C ARG A 267 6.32 -8.49 21.98
N LYS A 268 7.28 -9.19 22.61
CA LYS A 268 7.58 -10.60 22.38
C LYS A 268 6.35 -11.50 22.42
N LYS A 269 5.48 -11.39 23.45
CA LYS A 269 4.29 -12.24 23.58
C LYS A 269 3.30 -12.03 22.42
N ILE A 270 3.08 -10.79 22.04
CA ILE A 270 2.22 -10.43 20.89
C ILE A 270 2.81 -11.01 19.61
N PHE A 271 4.10 -10.79 19.37
CA PHE A 271 4.81 -11.33 18.22
C PHE A 271 4.66 -12.86 18.09
N LEU A 272 4.87 -13.58 19.18
CA LEU A 272 4.75 -15.04 19.21
C LEU A 272 3.36 -15.52 18.81
N VAL A 273 2.32 -14.95 19.40
CA VAL A 273 0.93 -15.32 19.10
C VAL A 273 0.58 -14.95 17.65
N MET A 274 1.01 -13.77 17.20
CA MET A 274 0.74 -13.31 15.84
C MET A 274 1.42 -14.21 14.81
N ILE A 275 2.73 -14.42 14.90
CA ILE A 275 3.50 -15.15 13.87
C ILE A 275 3.16 -16.63 13.81
N GLN A 276 2.85 -17.27 14.96
CA GLN A 276 2.59 -18.70 15.01
C GLN A 276 1.15 -19.09 14.69
N TYR A 277 0.18 -18.21 14.99
CA TYR A 277 -1.23 -18.56 14.91
C TYR A 277 -2.06 -17.55 14.11
N LEU A 278 -2.07 -16.28 14.51
CA LEU A 278 -3.02 -15.31 13.96
C LEU A 278 -2.68 -14.89 12.54
N CYS A 279 -1.42 -14.55 12.25
CA CYS A 279 -1.05 -14.12 10.89
C CYS A 279 -1.28 -15.20 9.83
N PRO A 280 -0.91 -16.49 10.03
CA PRO A 280 -1.24 -17.54 9.08
C PRO A 280 -2.74 -17.71 8.86
N VAL A 281 -3.54 -17.65 9.94
CA VAL A 281 -5.01 -17.76 9.84
C VAL A 281 -5.60 -16.57 9.10
N PHE A 282 -5.16 -15.36 9.40
CA PHE A 282 -5.60 -14.15 8.71
C PHE A 282 -5.23 -14.17 7.23
N ALA A 283 -4.01 -14.57 6.89
CA ALA A 283 -3.57 -14.70 5.51
C ALA A 283 -4.40 -15.77 4.75
N LEU A 284 -4.78 -16.88 5.40
CA LEU A 284 -5.69 -17.87 4.81
C LEU A 284 -7.09 -17.29 4.58
N ILE A 285 -7.63 -16.54 5.53
CA ILE A 285 -8.94 -15.89 5.39
C ILE A 285 -8.91 -14.89 4.23
N ILE A 286 -7.87 -14.06 4.13
CA ILE A 286 -7.70 -13.11 3.03
C ILE A 286 -7.60 -13.86 1.70
N LEU A 287 -6.79 -14.90 1.60
CA LEU A 287 -6.63 -15.70 0.39
C LEU A 287 -7.97 -16.29 -0.09
N PHE A 288 -8.67 -16.99 0.79
CA PHE A 288 -9.93 -17.63 0.42
C PHE A 288 -11.03 -16.63 0.10
N SER A 289 -11.19 -15.56 0.88
CA SER A 289 -12.20 -14.54 0.63
C SER A 289 -11.92 -13.75 -0.64
N SER A 290 -10.66 -13.37 -0.91
CA SER A 290 -10.31 -12.67 -2.15
C SER A 290 -10.51 -13.53 -3.39
N VAL A 291 -10.14 -14.82 -3.33
CA VAL A 291 -10.40 -15.77 -4.43
C VAL A 291 -11.90 -15.97 -4.62
N ALA A 292 -12.66 -16.17 -3.55
CA ALA A 292 -14.11 -16.33 -3.62
C ALA A 292 -14.83 -15.09 -4.19
N ASN A 293 -14.34 -13.88 -3.83
CA ASN A 293 -14.82 -12.62 -4.40
C ASN A 293 -14.51 -12.50 -5.89
N ALA A 294 -13.30 -12.86 -6.31
CA ALA A 294 -12.89 -12.81 -7.72
C ALA A 294 -13.72 -13.73 -8.62
N PHE A 295 -14.19 -14.86 -8.09
CA PHE A 295 -15.06 -15.77 -8.80
C PHE A 295 -16.57 -15.50 -8.57
N GLY A 296 -16.92 -14.42 -7.87
CA GLY A 296 -18.29 -14.01 -7.63
C GLY A 296 -19.08 -14.92 -6.66
N TRP A 297 -18.37 -15.73 -5.86
CA TRP A 297 -19.03 -16.58 -4.84
C TRP A 297 -19.47 -15.79 -3.61
N ILE A 298 -18.77 -14.70 -3.33
CA ILE A 298 -19.09 -13.73 -2.29
C ILE A 298 -18.89 -12.32 -2.84
N THR A 299 -19.54 -11.32 -2.23
CA THR A 299 -19.30 -9.89 -2.50
C THR A 299 -18.61 -9.26 -1.30
N MET A 300 -17.49 -8.58 -1.55
CA MET A 300 -16.78 -7.80 -0.55
C MET A 300 -17.06 -6.32 -0.70
#